data_891aa4b0a708d6ebe9ee0cf1528bd4df
#
_entry.id   891aa4b0a708d6ebe9ee0cf1528bd4df
#
_cell.length_a   1.000
_cell.length_b   1.000
_cell.length_c   1.000
_cell.angle_alpha   90.00
_cell.angle_beta   90.00
_cell.angle_gamma   90.00
#
_symmetry.space_group_name_H-M   'P 1'
#
loop_
_entity.id
_entity.type
_entity.pdbx_description
1 polymer ?
#
loop_
_entity_poly.entity_id
_entity_poly.type
_entity_poly.pdbx_seq_one_letter_code
_entity_poly.pdbx_strand_id
1 'polypeptide(L)'
;MSTIRALFASLLVASPLYAQAPNAPFTTPIAADENVITVNYSEWAVLPDVGGAPARAMHAVSPDAVGRVFVLDMGGRIYSVSRDGTNVELYLDLLDPRWAVSVEAGGRERGVQSFAIHPQFGIPGAPGFGKLYTWGDSNNTTPEADFPSGGEAVTHHTVLLEWTARSPASLAYDGGPPRELARFAQPFGNHNGGQLAFNPFVTDADPDYGMLYIGIGDGGSGGDPMRLAQNLTIGFGKIFRIDPLGTDGPNGKYGIPADNPFVGDADALPEIWAYGVRNPQRFAWDAETGAMYVSDIGQNIVEEISIATNGANLGWNDWEGSFRFISREAVDLANPRSDPSVTYPVAEYAQADPLFEGRDCCAASGAAVYRGTLIPQLTDKVLWGDNPNGEIFWFDANNLPEGGPESVHRVLLNHNGEARTLLEVIQDKNREQGREPAERVDMRMGIGPRGEVLLLNKQDGVIRMLVP
;
A
#
# COMPACT_ATOMS: atom_id res chain seq x y z
N MET A 1 -65.00 -33.43 19.14
CA MET A 1 -63.56 -33.48 18.87
C MET A 1 -63.30 -32.68 17.62
N SER A 2 -62.89 -31.40 17.76
CA SER A 2 -62.66 -30.47 16.69
C SER A 2 -61.17 -30.21 16.61
N THR A 3 -60.54 -30.60 15.51
CA THR A 3 -59.12 -30.44 15.25
C THR A 3 -58.85 -29.07 14.60
N ILE A 4 -58.21 -28.20 15.34
CA ILE A 4 -57.71 -26.91 14.84
C ILE A 4 -56.39 -27.20 14.11
N ARG A 5 -56.36 -26.94 12.78
CA ARG A 5 -55.12 -26.88 11.99
C ARG A 5 -54.57 -25.45 12.10
N ALA A 6 -53.36 -25.31 12.67
CA ALA A 6 -52.60 -24.08 12.61
C ALA A 6 -51.93 -23.95 11.25
N LEU A 7 -52.25 -22.91 10.50
CA LEU A 7 -51.48 -22.48 9.33
C LEU A 7 -50.29 -21.66 9.82
N PHE A 8 -49.08 -22.17 9.56
CA PHE A 8 -47.87 -21.35 9.63
C PHE A 8 -47.74 -20.57 8.32
N ALA A 9 -47.91 -19.26 8.39
CA ALA A 9 -47.57 -18.35 7.30
C ALA A 9 -46.09 -18.03 7.44
N SER A 10 -45.23 -18.52 6.53
CA SER A 10 -43.87 -18.09 6.37
C SER A 10 -43.89 -16.66 5.78
N LEU A 11 -43.48 -15.68 6.57
CA LEU A 11 -43.14 -14.36 6.03
C LEU A 11 -41.83 -14.50 5.24
N LEU A 12 -41.94 -14.43 3.93
CA LEU A 12 -40.81 -14.09 3.06
C LEU A 12 -40.48 -12.62 3.32
N VAL A 13 -39.39 -12.35 4.02
CA VAL A 13 -38.79 -11.03 4.07
C VAL A 13 -38.16 -10.81 2.70
N ALA A 14 -38.83 -10.01 1.87
CA ALA A 14 -38.25 -9.53 0.63
C ALA A 14 -37.12 -8.57 1.00
N SER A 15 -35.89 -8.92 0.70
CA SER A 15 -34.75 -7.99 0.74
C SER A 15 -35.09 -6.79 -0.14
N PRO A 16 -34.81 -5.54 0.30
CA PRO A 16 -35.03 -4.38 -0.54
C PRO A 16 -34.19 -4.51 -1.80
N LEU A 17 -34.78 -4.44 -2.96
CA LEU A 17 -34.11 -4.25 -4.24
C LEU A 17 -33.47 -2.85 -4.20
N TYR A 18 -32.20 -2.79 -3.88
CA TYR A 18 -31.42 -1.57 -4.09
C TYR A 18 -31.34 -1.32 -5.59
N ALA A 19 -31.75 -0.11 -6.01
CA ALA A 19 -31.51 0.33 -7.37
C ALA A 19 -29.99 0.41 -7.55
N GLN A 20 -29.44 -0.41 -8.43
CA GLN A 20 -28.02 -0.42 -8.75
C GLN A 20 -27.59 0.98 -9.19
N ALA A 21 -26.56 1.54 -8.55
CA ALA A 21 -25.99 2.82 -8.96
C ALA A 21 -25.46 2.70 -10.40
N PRO A 22 -25.49 3.78 -11.21
CA PRO A 22 -25.12 3.70 -12.63
C PRO A 22 -23.75 3.09 -12.93
N ASN A 23 -22.81 3.12 -11.96
CA ASN A 23 -21.44 2.63 -12.09
C ASN A 23 -21.12 1.49 -11.11
N ALA A 24 -22.11 0.76 -10.58
CA ALA A 24 -21.89 -0.40 -9.75
C ALA A 24 -21.84 -1.67 -10.62
N PRO A 25 -20.67 -2.23 -10.90
CA PRO A 25 -20.55 -3.42 -11.77
C PRO A 25 -21.02 -4.70 -11.07
N PHE A 26 -21.11 -4.69 -9.75
CA PHE A 26 -21.54 -5.84 -8.94
C PHE A 26 -23.01 -5.73 -8.59
N THR A 27 -23.74 -6.85 -8.72
CA THR A 27 -25.16 -6.92 -8.36
C THR A 27 -25.40 -7.12 -6.87
N THR A 28 -24.39 -7.62 -6.16
CA THR A 28 -24.38 -7.83 -4.72
C THR A 28 -23.41 -6.81 -4.10
N PRO A 29 -23.85 -5.99 -3.14
CA PRO A 29 -22.95 -5.10 -2.42
C PRO A 29 -22.12 -5.87 -1.38
N ILE A 30 -21.13 -5.20 -0.77
CA ILE A 30 -20.44 -5.69 0.42
C ILE A 30 -21.49 -5.94 1.51
N ALA A 31 -21.45 -7.14 2.10
CA ALA A 31 -22.34 -7.50 3.21
C ALA A 31 -21.87 -6.81 4.51
N ALA A 32 -22.36 -5.58 4.74
CA ALA A 32 -21.84 -4.67 5.76
C ALA A 32 -21.87 -5.23 7.19
N ASP A 33 -22.82 -6.12 7.50
CA ASP A 33 -23.06 -6.67 8.84
C ASP A 33 -22.78 -8.18 8.94
N GLU A 34 -22.29 -8.81 7.86
CA GLU A 34 -21.99 -10.25 7.85
C GLU A 34 -20.49 -10.51 8.04
N ASN A 35 -20.15 -11.51 8.84
CA ASN A 35 -18.78 -11.93 9.11
C ASN A 35 -17.87 -10.78 9.60
N VAL A 36 -18.45 -9.80 10.29
CA VAL A 36 -17.69 -8.68 10.85
C VAL A 36 -16.82 -9.17 12.00
N ILE A 37 -15.53 -8.87 11.90
CA ILE A 37 -14.58 -9.10 13.00
C ILE A 37 -14.41 -7.79 13.77
N THR A 38 -14.60 -7.80 15.08
CA THR A 38 -14.27 -6.68 15.96
C THR A 38 -13.01 -7.00 16.73
N VAL A 39 -12.00 -6.12 16.65
CA VAL A 39 -10.69 -6.30 17.28
C VAL A 39 -10.38 -5.15 18.23
N ASN A 40 -9.62 -5.44 19.28
CA ASN A 40 -9.08 -4.39 20.13
C ASN A 40 -7.88 -3.71 19.45
N TYR A 41 -7.57 -2.51 19.87
CA TYR A 41 -6.36 -1.80 19.48
C TYR A 41 -5.77 -1.06 20.69
N SER A 42 -4.51 -0.71 20.59
CA SER A 42 -3.84 0.22 21.49
C SER A 42 -3.29 1.41 20.71
N GLU A 43 -3.30 2.60 21.31
CA GLU A 43 -2.52 3.75 20.82
C GLU A 43 -1.05 3.46 21.16
N TRP A 44 -0.37 2.79 20.22
CA TRP A 44 0.96 2.25 20.47
C TRP A 44 2.03 3.34 20.52
N ALA A 45 1.99 4.29 19.59
CA ALA A 45 2.93 5.41 19.57
C ALA A 45 2.27 6.69 19.05
N VAL A 46 2.80 7.83 19.44
CA VAL A 46 2.36 9.14 18.96
C VAL A 46 3.57 9.87 18.36
N LEU A 47 3.50 10.17 17.08
CA LEU A 47 4.54 10.96 16.40
C LEU A 47 4.41 12.44 16.76
N PRO A 48 5.52 13.17 16.90
CA PRO A 48 5.50 14.61 17.14
C PRO A 48 4.81 15.37 16.00
N ASP A 49 4.12 16.44 16.34
CA ASP A 49 3.57 17.37 15.35
C ASP A 49 4.68 17.97 14.50
N VAL A 50 4.38 18.15 13.22
CA VAL A 50 5.27 18.77 12.24
C VAL A 50 4.67 20.10 11.80
N GLY A 51 5.34 21.21 12.16
CA GLY A 51 4.84 22.56 11.83
C GLY A 51 3.47 22.88 12.47
N GLY A 52 3.14 22.26 13.62
CA GLY A 52 1.88 22.46 14.34
C GLY A 52 0.71 21.62 13.79
N ALA A 53 0.95 20.74 12.83
CA ALA A 53 -0.01 19.77 12.34
C ALA A 53 0.42 18.33 12.68
N PRO A 54 -0.51 17.37 12.73
CA PRO A 54 -0.15 15.96 12.96
C PRO A 54 0.85 15.46 11.92
N ALA A 55 1.78 14.60 12.33
CA ALA A 55 2.63 13.86 11.41
C ALA A 55 1.76 13.00 10.49
N ARG A 56 2.11 12.98 9.20
CA ARG A 56 1.42 12.20 8.17
C ARG A 56 2.10 10.85 8.01
N ALA A 57 1.77 9.89 8.90
CA ALA A 57 2.43 8.59 8.92
C ALA A 57 2.12 7.77 7.65
N MET A 58 3.17 7.36 6.92
CA MET A 58 3.08 6.70 5.63
C MET A 58 3.45 5.23 5.64
N HIS A 59 4.50 4.88 6.36
CA HIS A 59 5.06 3.53 6.33
C HIS A 59 5.76 3.22 7.64
N ALA A 60 5.71 1.96 8.07
CA ALA A 60 6.41 1.46 9.24
C ALA A 60 7.16 0.18 8.90
N VAL A 61 8.41 0.09 9.32
CA VAL A 61 9.28 -1.06 9.09
C VAL A 61 9.95 -1.46 10.40
N SER A 62 9.92 -2.75 10.73
CA SER A 62 10.52 -3.31 11.95
C SER A 62 11.65 -4.28 11.62
N PRO A 63 12.90 -3.81 11.41
CA PRO A 63 14.01 -4.71 11.19
C PRO A 63 14.39 -5.42 12.48
N ASP A 64 14.44 -6.76 12.46
CA ASP A 64 14.72 -7.59 13.63
C ASP A 64 16.06 -7.26 14.30
N ALA A 65 17.07 -6.97 13.49
CA ALA A 65 18.45 -6.79 13.92
C ALA A 65 18.69 -5.59 14.87
N VAL A 66 17.80 -4.59 14.91
CA VAL A 66 17.98 -3.37 15.72
C VAL A 66 16.95 -3.18 16.82
N GLY A 67 15.92 -4.03 16.86
CA GLY A 67 14.98 -4.10 18.00
C GLY A 67 14.07 -2.89 18.18
N ARG A 68 13.77 -2.14 17.10
CA ARG A 68 12.87 -0.98 17.09
C ARG A 68 12.13 -0.87 15.77
N VAL A 69 11.09 -0.05 15.74
CA VAL A 69 10.30 0.23 14.55
C VAL A 69 10.71 1.59 14.00
N PHE A 70 10.84 1.68 12.68
CA PHE A 70 11.00 2.96 12.00
C PHE A 70 9.69 3.37 11.36
N VAL A 71 9.32 4.64 11.48
CA VAL A 71 8.07 5.18 10.95
C VAL A 71 8.37 6.43 10.14
N LEU A 72 7.86 6.44 8.91
CA LEU A 72 8.00 7.56 7.97
C LEU A 72 6.84 8.52 8.08
N ASP A 73 7.15 9.82 8.21
CA ASP A 73 6.26 10.93 7.91
C ASP A 73 6.41 11.35 6.44
N MET A 74 5.28 11.58 5.77
CA MET A 74 5.23 12.00 4.36
C MET A 74 6.06 13.26 4.04
N GLY A 75 6.28 14.13 5.04
CA GLY A 75 7.12 15.33 4.91
C GLY A 75 8.61 15.03 4.83
N GLY A 76 9.04 13.78 4.97
CA GLY A 76 10.44 13.36 4.82
C GLY A 76 11.17 13.14 6.14
N ARG A 77 10.47 12.87 7.24
CA ARG A 77 11.07 12.48 8.51
C ARG A 77 10.88 11.00 8.77
N ILE A 78 11.94 10.33 9.19
CA ILE A 78 11.88 8.95 9.68
C ILE A 78 12.11 9.00 11.18
N TYR A 79 11.17 8.46 11.93
CA TYR A 79 11.25 8.32 13.38
C TYR A 79 11.67 6.91 13.76
N SER A 80 12.47 6.79 14.82
CA SER A 80 12.79 5.53 15.50
C SER A 80 11.91 5.40 16.72
N VAL A 81 11.15 4.32 16.79
CA VAL A 81 10.19 4.04 17.86
C VAL A 81 10.62 2.78 18.62
N SER A 82 10.65 2.84 19.95
CA SER A 82 10.92 1.64 20.76
C SER A 82 9.84 0.57 20.57
N ARG A 83 10.17 -0.70 20.80
CA ARG A 83 9.22 -1.82 20.60
C ARG A 83 7.91 -1.69 21.38
N ASP A 84 7.96 -1.02 22.52
CA ASP A 84 6.79 -0.73 23.36
C ASP A 84 6.05 0.57 22.98
N GLY A 85 6.54 1.29 21.98
CA GLY A 85 5.95 2.54 21.48
C GLY A 85 6.20 3.77 22.34
N THR A 86 6.89 3.64 23.49
CA THR A 86 7.00 4.72 24.50
C THR A 86 8.02 5.80 24.14
N ASN A 87 9.05 5.46 23.36
CA ASN A 87 10.10 6.40 22.98
C ASN A 87 10.06 6.60 21.46
N VAL A 88 9.87 7.84 21.04
CA VAL A 88 9.84 8.28 19.63
C VAL A 88 10.93 9.31 19.45
N GLU A 89 11.94 8.98 18.63
CA GLU A 89 13.09 9.82 18.34
C GLU A 89 13.18 10.12 16.85
N LEU A 90 13.56 11.34 16.48
CA LEU A 90 13.83 11.68 15.08
C LEU A 90 15.11 10.95 14.63
N TYR A 91 14.95 9.96 13.77
CA TYR A 91 16.09 9.20 13.25
C TYR A 91 16.76 9.91 12.08
N LEU A 92 16.00 10.29 11.05
CA LEU A 92 16.49 10.96 9.84
C LEU A 92 15.51 12.03 9.38
N ASP A 93 15.97 13.27 9.21
CA ASP A 93 15.23 14.31 8.49
C ASP A 93 15.85 14.48 7.09
N LEU A 94 15.11 14.08 6.05
CA LEU A 94 15.56 14.19 4.65
C LEU A 94 15.72 15.67 4.23
N LEU A 95 15.04 16.58 4.91
CA LEU A 95 15.11 18.03 4.65
C LEU A 95 16.29 18.72 5.33
N ASP A 96 17.11 18.01 6.11
CA ASP A 96 18.33 18.60 6.67
C ASP A 96 19.22 19.12 5.52
N PRO A 97 19.56 20.42 5.51
CA PRO A 97 20.35 21.02 4.42
C PRO A 97 21.68 20.32 4.12
N ARG A 98 22.23 19.57 5.07
CA ARG A 98 23.47 18.78 4.88
C ARG A 98 23.36 17.73 3.77
N TRP A 99 22.14 17.28 3.47
CA TRP A 99 21.93 16.20 2.50
C TRP A 99 21.77 16.70 1.07
N ALA A 100 21.42 17.99 0.88
CA ALA A 100 21.06 18.56 -0.43
C ALA A 100 19.93 17.78 -1.14
N VAL A 101 19.02 17.16 -0.38
CA VAL A 101 17.84 16.46 -0.87
C VAL A 101 16.69 17.45 -0.97
N SER A 102 15.91 17.35 -2.05
CA SER A 102 14.67 18.08 -2.23
C SER A 102 13.49 17.14 -2.05
N VAL A 103 12.54 17.52 -1.18
CA VAL A 103 11.28 16.79 -0.98
C VAL A 103 10.13 17.71 -1.35
N GLU A 104 9.30 17.27 -2.30
CA GLU A 104 8.06 17.92 -2.69
C GLU A 104 6.87 17.25 -1.99
N ALA A 105 6.46 17.79 -0.85
CA ALA A 105 5.44 17.18 0.01
C ALA A 105 4.08 17.90 -0.08
N GLY A 106 3.75 18.47 -1.25
CA GLY A 106 2.50 19.17 -1.50
C GLY A 106 1.32 18.25 -1.77
N GLY A 107 0.12 18.63 -1.28
CA GLY A 107 -1.10 17.89 -1.55
C GLY A 107 -1.23 16.55 -0.81
N ARG A 108 -2.00 15.64 -1.38
CA ARG A 108 -2.37 14.35 -0.76
C ARG A 108 -1.45 13.21 -1.16
N GLU A 109 -0.85 13.26 -2.36
CA GLU A 109 -0.12 12.15 -2.96
C GLU A 109 1.37 12.40 -3.13
N ARG A 110 1.85 13.64 -3.03
CA ARG A 110 3.28 13.96 -3.16
C ARG A 110 3.98 14.06 -1.82
N GLY A 111 5.21 13.57 -1.76
CA GLY A 111 6.06 13.53 -0.58
C GLY A 111 6.94 12.29 -0.57
N VAL A 112 7.45 11.93 0.60
CA VAL A 112 8.15 10.65 0.76
C VAL A 112 7.11 9.57 0.99
N GLN A 113 6.92 8.70 -0.01
CA GLN A 113 5.83 7.71 -0.06
C GLN A 113 6.17 6.45 0.71
N SER A 114 7.44 6.06 0.70
CA SER A 114 7.90 4.85 1.34
C SER A 114 9.39 4.89 1.65
N PHE A 115 9.80 3.97 2.50
CA PHE A 115 11.20 3.64 2.74
C PHE A 115 11.32 2.15 2.99
N ALA A 116 12.52 1.61 2.80
CA ALA A 116 12.84 0.23 3.13
C ALA A 116 14.19 0.14 3.84
N ILE A 117 14.34 -0.86 4.69
CA ILE A 117 15.58 -1.14 5.41
C ILE A 117 16.12 -2.47 4.90
N HIS A 118 17.39 -2.49 4.47
CA HIS A 118 17.99 -3.70 3.93
C HIS A 118 17.96 -4.84 4.98
N PRO A 119 17.68 -6.09 4.60
CA PRO A 119 17.65 -7.21 5.56
C PRO A 119 18.92 -7.36 6.38
N GLN A 120 20.06 -6.97 5.80
CA GLN A 120 21.38 -6.99 6.46
C GLN A 120 21.72 -5.70 7.23
N PHE A 121 20.78 -4.77 7.42
CA PHE A 121 21.03 -3.46 8.00
C PHE A 121 21.82 -3.49 9.32
N GLY A 122 21.48 -4.40 10.22
CA GLY A 122 22.14 -4.55 11.52
C GLY A 122 23.26 -5.60 11.57
N ILE A 123 23.66 -6.21 10.43
CA ILE A 123 24.63 -7.32 10.37
C ILE A 123 26.02 -6.77 10.04
N PRO A 124 26.96 -6.68 11.03
CA PRO A 124 28.28 -6.09 10.81
C PRO A 124 29.07 -6.82 9.72
N GLY A 125 29.63 -6.06 8.79
CA GLY A 125 30.45 -6.60 7.69
C GLY A 125 29.65 -7.15 6.50
N ALA A 126 28.33 -7.23 6.58
CA ALA A 126 27.51 -7.59 5.44
C ALA A 126 27.42 -6.44 4.42
N PRO A 127 27.24 -6.71 3.11
CA PRO A 127 27.13 -5.67 2.07
C PRO A 127 26.00 -4.67 2.31
N GLY A 128 24.89 -5.11 2.90
CA GLY A 128 23.72 -4.28 3.24
C GLY A 128 23.78 -3.62 4.61
N PHE A 129 24.93 -3.70 5.33
CA PHE A 129 25.08 -3.08 6.63
C PHE A 129 24.84 -1.57 6.58
N GLY A 130 23.93 -1.08 7.42
CA GLY A 130 23.57 0.34 7.51
C GLY A 130 22.72 0.88 6.34
N LYS A 131 22.34 0.05 5.37
CA LYS A 131 21.62 0.48 4.18
C LYS A 131 20.13 0.62 4.42
N LEU A 132 19.60 1.79 4.08
CA LEU A 132 18.16 2.06 3.97
C LEU A 132 17.87 2.88 2.72
N TYR A 133 16.64 2.80 2.23
CA TYR A 133 16.23 3.38 0.97
C TYR A 133 14.99 4.23 1.17
N THR A 134 14.88 5.36 0.45
CA THR A 134 13.70 6.23 0.48
C THR A 134 13.19 6.47 -0.93
N TRP A 135 11.86 6.48 -1.09
CA TRP A 135 11.15 6.77 -2.33
C TRP A 135 10.31 8.02 -2.12
N GLY A 136 10.64 9.08 -2.83
CA GLY A 136 9.97 10.36 -2.59
C GLY A 136 10.05 11.32 -3.76
N ASP A 137 9.12 12.26 -3.77
CA ASP A 137 8.99 13.27 -4.80
C ASP A 137 9.92 14.45 -4.56
N SER A 138 10.47 14.96 -5.64
CA SER A 138 11.42 16.07 -5.67
C SER A 138 11.01 17.09 -6.73
N ASN A 139 11.01 18.37 -6.37
CA ASN A 139 10.84 19.47 -7.33
C ASN A 139 12.14 19.84 -8.08
N ASN A 140 13.25 19.17 -7.75
CA ASN A 140 14.49 19.32 -8.50
C ASN A 140 14.45 18.41 -9.74
N THR A 141 14.13 19.00 -10.89
CA THR A 141 14.04 18.32 -12.19
C THR A 141 15.27 18.57 -13.07
N THR A 142 16.33 19.19 -12.55
CA THR A 142 17.56 19.48 -13.31
C THR A 142 18.35 18.24 -13.73
N PRO A 143 18.55 17.21 -12.87
CA PRO A 143 19.18 15.96 -13.28
C PRO A 143 18.32 15.25 -14.32
N GLU A 144 18.95 14.68 -15.34
CA GLU A 144 18.27 13.79 -16.28
C GLU A 144 17.70 12.59 -15.54
N ALA A 145 16.48 12.19 -15.90
CA ALA A 145 15.83 11.04 -15.30
C ALA A 145 16.26 9.74 -15.99
N ASP A 146 16.48 8.69 -15.20
CA ASP A 146 16.74 7.35 -15.72
C ASP A 146 15.49 6.81 -16.45
N PHE A 147 14.29 7.20 -15.99
CA PHE A 147 13.00 6.80 -16.56
C PHE A 147 12.20 8.04 -17.01
N PRO A 148 12.04 8.24 -18.34
CA PRO A 148 11.37 9.42 -18.90
C PRO A 148 9.85 9.39 -18.70
N SER A 149 9.21 10.56 -18.83
CA SER A 149 7.77 10.77 -18.62
C SER A 149 6.84 10.16 -19.69
N GLY A 150 7.39 9.48 -20.69
CA GLY A 150 6.59 8.93 -21.79
C GLY A 150 6.16 9.94 -22.83
N GLY A 151 6.68 11.18 -22.82
CA GLY A 151 6.43 12.20 -23.85
C GLY A 151 5.66 13.42 -23.35
N GLU A 152 5.10 13.39 -22.13
CA GLU A 152 4.46 14.56 -21.51
C GLU A 152 5.45 15.49 -20.84
N ALA A 153 5.01 16.71 -20.54
CA ALA A 153 5.80 17.67 -19.78
C ALA A 153 6.02 17.17 -18.35
N VAL A 154 7.27 17.25 -17.90
CA VAL A 154 7.64 16.82 -16.55
C VAL A 154 7.11 17.79 -15.51
N THR A 155 6.33 17.30 -14.55
CA THR A 155 5.80 18.10 -13.45
C THR A 155 6.78 18.15 -12.25
N HIS A 156 7.41 17.04 -11.93
CA HIS A 156 8.39 16.85 -10.86
C HIS A 156 9.12 15.52 -11.10
N HIS A 157 10.04 15.15 -10.23
CA HIS A 157 10.67 13.83 -10.26
C HIS A 157 10.32 13.02 -9.02
N THR A 158 10.26 11.71 -9.14
CA THR A 158 10.32 10.79 -7.99
C THR A 158 11.69 10.11 -7.96
N VAL A 159 12.31 10.03 -6.79
CA VAL A 159 13.71 9.64 -6.63
C VAL A 159 13.85 8.49 -5.63
N LEU A 160 14.61 7.47 -6.01
CA LEU A 160 15.08 6.40 -5.13
C LEU A 160 16.45 6.77 -4.58
N LEU A 161 16.56 6.97 -3.27
CA LEU A 161 17.79 7.31 -2.58
C LEU A 161 18.24 6.17 -1.65
N GLU A 162 19.53 5.86 -1.67
CA GLU A 162 20.20 4.98 -0.72
C GLU A 162 20.92 5.79 0.35
N TRP A 163 20.66 5.51 1.61
CA TRP A 163 21.31 6.06 2.78
C TRP A 163 22.17 4.97 3.44
N THR A 164 23.28 5.35 4.07
CA THR A 164 24.18 4.41 4.74
C THR A 164 24.51 4.91 6.15
N ALA A 165 23.86 4.34 7.16
CA ALA A 165 24.17 4.57 8.56
C ALA A 165 25.52 3.92 8.92
N ARG A 166 26.34 4.59 9.73
CA ARG A 166 27.61 4.03 10.26
C ARG A 166 27.33 3.08 11.42
N SER A 167 26.34 3.42 12.24
CA SER A 167 25.91 2.65 13.42
C SER A 167 24.41 2.39 13.37
N PRO A 168 23.95 1.29 12.81
CA PRO A 168 22.53 0.92 12.76
C PRO A 168 21.82 0.95 14.12
N ALA A 169 22.55 0.74 15.21
CA ALA A 169 22.05 0.81 16.57
C ALA A 169 21.87 2.26 17.10
N SER A 170 22.41 3.28 16.44
CA SER A 170 22.25 4.69 16.84
C SER A 170 20.77 5.12 16.77
N LEU A 171 20.32 5.93 17.73
CA LEU A 171 18.96 6.48 17.75
C LEU A 171 18.73 7.57 16.71
N ALA A 172 19.81 8.19 16.20
CA ALA A 172 19.78 9.13 15.11
C ALA A 172 20.70 8.69 13.97
N TYR A 173 20.36 9.02 12.73
CA TYR A 173 21.17 8.73 11.56
C TYR A 173 22.53 9.43 11.64
N ASP A 174 23.59 8.65 11.52
CA ASP A 174 24.98 9.08 11.68
C ASP A 174 25.82 8.96 10.39
N GLY A 175 25.14 8.69 9.27
CA GLY A 175 25.77 8.51 7.95
C GLY A 175 26.06 9.82 7.23
N GLY A 176 26.37 9.70 5.95
CA GLY A 176 26.59 10.81 5.00
C GLY A 176 25.33 11.12 4.16
N PRO A 177 25.47 12.01 3.15
CA PRO A 177 24.42 12.25 2.18
C PRO A 177 24.09 10.98 1.39
N PRO A 178 22.86 10.88 0.86
CA PRO A 178 22.43 9.68 0.14
C PRO A 178 23.10 9.57 -1.24
N ARG A 179 23.08 8.35 -1.77
CA ARG A 179 23.36 8.03 -3.16
C ARG A 179 22.04 7.90 -3.92
N GLU A 180 21.89 8.57 -5.04
CA GLU A 180 20.74 8.39 -5.91
C GLU A 180 20.90 7.10 -6.72
N LEU A 181 19.90 6.21 -6.65
CA LEU A 181 19.86 4.96 -7.40
C LEU A 181 19.07 5.09 -8.70
N ALA A 182 17.88 5.73 -8.63
CA ALA A 182 17.01 5.88 -9.78
C ALA A 182 16.19 7.16 -9.69
N ARG A 183 15.82 7.70 -10.86
CA ARG A 183 15.04 8.92 -11.00
C ARG A 183 13.99 8.77 -12.08
N PHE A 184 12.76 9.14 -11.77
CA PHE A 184 11.60 9.06 -12.65
C PHE A 184 11.08 10.46 -12.93
N ALA A 185 10.91 10.81 -14.20
CA ALA A 185 10.31 12.07 -14.62
C ALA A 185 8.79 11.94 -14.63
N GLN A 186 8.11 12.48 -13.64
CA GLN A 186 6.67 12.33 -13.46
C GLN A 186 5.89 13.20 -14.46
N PRO A 187 4.99 12.59 -15.28
CA PRO A 187 4.17 13.35 -16.20
C PRO A 187 3.06 14.14 -15.50
N PHE A 188 2.48 13.61 -14.42
CA PHE A 188 1.40 14.24 -13.69
C PHE A 188 1.68 14.29 -12.17
N GLY A 189 0.86 15.05 -11.43
CA GLY A 189 1.06 15.31 -10.00
C GLY A 189 0.47 14.27 -9.06
N ASN A 190 -0.06 13.14 -9.58
CA ASN A 190 -0.68 12.05 -8.84
C ASN A 190 -0.13 10.69 -9.30
N HIS A 191 -0.46 9.61 -8.59
CA HIS A 191 0.05 8.25 -8.82
C HIS A 191 1.58 8.17 -8.81
N ASN A 192 2.20 8.89 -7.88
CA ASN A 192 3.67 9.00 -7.81
C ASN A 192 4.33 7.78 -7.16
N GLY A 193 3.57 6.77 -6.92
CA GLY A 193 4.06 5.50 -6.45
C GLY A 193 3.62 5.14 -5.06
N GLY A 194 4.03 4.00 -4.72
CA GLY A 194 3.61 3.19 -3.64
C GLY A 194 4.74 2.84 -2.70
N GLN A 195 4.99 1.57 -2.60
CA GLN A 195 5.85 0.99 -1.57
C GLN A 195 7.24 0.65 -2.08
N LEU A 196 8.23 0.83 -1.21
CA LEU A 196 9.49 0.09 -1.22
C LEU A 196 9.40 -1.06 -0.22
N ALA A 197 9.82 -2.25 -0.58
CA ALA A 197 9.95 -3.34 0.38
C ALA A 197 10.96 -4.40 -0.08
N PHE A 198 11.58 -5.05 0.89
CA PHE A 198 12.24 -6.34 0.74
C PHE A 198 11.25 -7.42 1.18
N ASN A 199 11.28 -8.60 0.54
CA ASN A 199 10.49 -9.74 1.03
C ASN A 199 11.01 -10.15 2.42
N PRO A 200 10.20 -10.04 3.49
CA PRO A 200 10.67 -10.27 4.85
C PRO A 200 10.74 -11.76 5.22
N PHE A 201 10.25 -12.65 4.36
CA PHE A 201 10.10 -14.09 4.67
C PHE A 201 11.12 -14.97 3.97
N VAL A 202 12.02 -14.37 3.17
CA VAL A 202 13.11 -15.09 2.52
C VAL A 202 14.40 -15.02 3.33
N THR A 203 15.28 -16.02 3.17
CA THR A 203 16.56 -16.11 3.84
C THR A 203 17.71 -15.85 2.86
N ASP A 204 18.94 -15.74 3.35
CA ASP A 204 20.14 -15.52 2.54
C ASP A 204 20.47 -16.66 1.54
N ALA A 205 19.80 -17.80 1.67
CA ALA A 205 19.87 -18.91 0.70
C ALA A 205 18.91 -18.74 -0.49
N ASP A 206 18.01 -17.77 -0.43
CA ASP A 206 16.98 -17.51 -1.43
C ASP A 206 17.47 -16.44 -2.43
N PRO A 207 17.32 -16.63 -3.75
CA PRO A 207 17.69 -15.61 -4.74
C PRO A 207 16.94 -14.30 -4.60
N ASP A 208 15.80 -14.28 -3.91
CA ASP A 208 15.03 -13.07 -3.62
C ASP A 208 15.54 -12.26 -2.42
N TYR A 209 16.49 -12.82 -1.65
CA TYR A 209 17.03 -12.15 -0.47
C TYR A 209 17.81 -10.89 -0.82
N GLY A 210 17.39 -9.76 -0.26
CA GLY A 210 18.01 -8.46 -0.50
C GLY A 210 17.61 -7.80 -1.82
N MET A 211 16.65 -8.38 -2.56
CA MET A 211 16.06 -7.73 -3.74
C MET A 211 15.01 -6.71 -3.31
N LEU A 212 15.14 -5.48 -3.83
CA LEU A 212 14.24 -4.38 -3.51
C LEU A 212 13.10 -4.32 -4.51
N TYR A 213 11.87 -4.40 -4.01
CA TYR A 213 10.65 -4.20 -4.80
C TYR A 213 10.18 -2.76 -4.71
N ILE A 214 9.70 -2.21 -5.83
CA ILE A 214 9.28 -0.82 -5.98
C ILE A 214 7.94 -0.77 -6.70
N GLY A 215 6.89 -0.36 -6.02
CA GLY A 215 5.60 -0.07 -6.65
C GLY A 215 5.63 1.31 -7.31
N ILE A 216 5.26 1.39 -8.57
CA ILE A 216 5.31 2.61 -9.37
C ILE A 216 3.96 2.79 -10.05
N GLY A 217 3.30 3.92 -9.82
CA GLY A 217 2.03 4.24 -10.47
C GLY A 217 2.14 4.44 -11.97
N ASP A 218 1.00 4.54 -12.63
CA ASP A 218 0.89 4.72 -14.09
C ASP A 218 1.33 6.12 -14.60
N GLY A 219 1.82 6.97 -13.70
CA GLY A 219 2.25 8.34 -14.00
C GLY A 219 1.15 9.37 -13.79
N GLY A 220 -0.10 8.96 -13.51
CA GLY A 220 -1.17 9.85 -13.11
C GLY A 220 -2.15 10.28 -14.20
N SER A 221 -2.82 11.43 -13.98
CA SER A 221 -4.01 11.87 -14.71
C SER A 221 -5.23 11.00 -14.37
N GLY A 222 -5.91 10.42 -15.33
CA GLY A 222 -7.03 9.49 -15.16
C GLY A 222 -7.20 8.66 -16.42
N GLY A 223 -7.36 7.33 -16.26
CA GLY A 223 -7.52 6.39 -17.36
C GLY A 223 -6.23 6.07 -18.10
N ASP A 224 -5.06 6.40 -17.54
CA ASP A 224 -3.75 6.22 -18.17
C ASP A 224 -3.74 6.65 -19.65
N PRO A 225 -3.86 7.96 -19.94
CA PRO A 225 -4.09 8.44 -21.31
C PRO A 225 -2.94 8.16 -22.26
N MET A 226 -1.75 7.86 -21.72
CA MET A 226 -0.56 7.52 -22.49
C MET A 226 -0.32 6.02 -22.59
N ARG A 227 -1.18 5.18 -21.97
CA ARG A 227 -1.06 3.72 -21.92
C ARG A 227 0.30 3.23 -21.40
N LEU A 228 0.80 3.91 -20.35
CA LEU A 228 2.12 3.61 -19.79
C LEU A 228 2.13 2.28 -19.04
N ALA A 229 1.02 1.91 -18.39
CA ALA A 229 0.94 0.70 -17.58
C ALA A 229 1.16 -0.58 -18.40
N GLN A 230 0.70 -0.63 -19.65
CA GLN A 230 0.90 -1.77 -20.56
C GLN A 230 2.18 -1.65 -21.43
N ASN A 231 2.85 -0.50 -21.43
CA ASN A 231 4.09 -0.31 -22.20
C ASN A 231 5.31 -0.78 -21.40
N LEU A 232 5.93 -1.89 -21.82
CA LEU A 232 7.08 -2.49 -21.11
C LEU A 232 8.40 -1.70 -21.28
N THR A 233 8.45 -0.72 -22.20
CA THR A 233 9.66 0.11 -22.40
C THR A 233 9.70 1.34 -21.48
N ILE A 234 8.66 1.54 -20.64
CA ILE A 234 8.47 2.70 -19.76
C ILE A 234 8.35 2.23 -18.32
N GLY A 235 8.89 3.02 -17.37
CA GLY A 235 8.94 2.66 -15.95
C GLY A 235 7.67 2.91 -15.14
N PHE A 236 6.53 3.28 -15.77
CA PHE A 236 5.29 3.60 -15.08
C PHE A 236 4.27 2.46 -15.15
N GLY A 237 3.41 2.33 -14.12
CA GLY A 237 2.43 1.25 -14.01
C GLY A 237 3.07 -0.12 -13.80
N LYS A 238 4.11 -0.20 -12.95
CA LYS A 238 4.97 -1.36 -12.77
C LYS A 238 5.23 -1.68 -11.29
N ILE A 239 5.57 -2.92 -11.05
CA ILE A 239 6.34 -3.33 -9.88
C ILE A 239 7.74 -3.71 -10.38
N PHE A 240 8.74 -2.94 -9.97
CA PHE A 240 10.14 -3.25 -10.26
C PHE A 240 10.73 -4.14 -9.19
N ARG A 241 11.74 -4.94 -9.56
CA ARG A 241 12.59 -5.71 -8.65
C ARG A 241 14.05 -5.51 -9.07
N ILE A 242 14.86 -4.97 -8.16
CA ILE A 242 16.27 -4.66 -8.39
C ILE A 242 17.16 -5.20 -7.28
N ASP A 243 18.45 -5.42 -7.57
CA ASP A 243 19.49 -5.57 -6.55
C ASP A 243 20.07 -4.18 -6.22
N PRO A 244 19.72 -3.57 -5.08
CA PRO A 244 20.19 -2.22 -4.76
C PRO A 244 21.70 -2.15 -4.46
N LEU A 245 22.35 -3.29 -4.26
CA LEU A 245 23.80 -3.40 -4.02
C LEU A 245 24.60 -3.73 -5.29
N GLY A 246 23.93 -4.16 -6.35
CA GLY A 246 24.52 -4.44 -7.66
C GLY A 246 24.91 -3.19 -8.44
N THR A 247 25.51 -3.38 -9.62
CA THR A 247 25.95 -2.28 -10.50
C THR A 247 25.83 -2.62 -11.99
N ASP A 248 25.22 -3.74 -12.33
CA ASP A 248 25.08 -4.23 -13.71
C ASP A 248 23.76 -3.80 -14.38
N GLY A 249 22.94 -3.03 -13.69
CA GLY A 249 21.76 -2.41 -14.26
C GLY A 249 22.07 -1.31 -15.30
N PRO A 250 21.08 -0.85 -16.07
CA PRO A 250 21.28 0.06 -17.21
C PRO A 250 21.98 1.38 -16.85
N ASN A 251 21.76 1.91 -15.67
CA ASN A 251 22.39 3.15 -15.21
C ASN A 251 23.66 2.94 -14.37
N GLY A 252 24.06 1.69 -14.10
CA GLY A 252 25.24 1.35 -13.29
C GLY A 252 25.15 1.63 -11.80
N LYS A 253 23.94 1.97 -11.30
CA LYS A 253 23.71 2.37 -9.90
C LYS A 253 23.03 1.30 -9.05
N TYR A 254 22.49 0.25 -9.66
CA TYR A 254 21.88 -0.94 -9.06
C TYR A 254 22.11 -2.13 -9.99
N GLY A 255 21.75 -3.34 -9.56
CA GLY A 255 21.83 -4.55 -10.37
C GLY A 255 20.45 -5.05 -10.78
N ILE A 256 20.44 -5.94 -11.78
CA ILE A 256 19.24 -6.62 -12.26
C ILE A 256 19.27 -8.08 -11.84
N PRO A 257 18.29 -8.57 -11.04
CA PRO A 257 18.18 -10.00 -10.74
C PRO A 257 18.03 -10.82 -12.02
N ALA A 258 18.88 -11.84 -12.19
CA ALA A 258 18.95 -12.62 -13.43
C ALA A 258 17.66 -13.39 -13.75
N ASP A 259 16.81 -13.60 -12.75
CA ASP A 259 15.52 -14.27 -12.83
C ASP A 259 14.32 -13.30 -12.98
N ASN A 260 14.57 -12.00 -13.20
CA ASN A 260 13.51 -11.08 -13.62
C ASN A 260 12.95 -11.51 -14.98
N PRO A 261 11.62 -11.38 -15.18
CA PRO A 261 10.93 -12.03 -16.31
C PRO A 261 11.29 -11.47 -17.68
N PHE A 262 11.80 -10.24 -17.72
CA PHE A 262 12.09 -9.54 -18.98
C PHE A 262 13.60 -9.35 -19.22
N VAL A 263 14.45 -10.03 -18.48
CA VAL A 263 15.90 -10.02 -18.72
C VAL A 263 16.21 -10.59 -20.09
N GLY A 264 16.90 -9.81 -20.93
CA GLY A 264 17.25 -10.19 -22.31
C GLY A 264 16.16 -9.87 -23.35
N ASP A 265 15.01 -9.34 -22.95
CA ASP A 265 14.02 -8.80 -23.88
C ASP A 265 14.40 -7.36 -24.26
N ALA A 266 14.62 -7.12 -25.56
CA ALA A 266 15.00 -5.80 -26.07
C ALA A 266 13.84 -4.77 -26.06
N ASP A 267 12.62 -5.25 -25.96
CA ASP A 267 11.40 -4.45 -25.98
C ASP A 267 10.80 -4.25 -24.58
N ALA A 268 11.55 -4.57 -23.53
CA ALA A 268 11.11 -4.41 -22.13
C ALA A 268 12.24 -3.94 -21.21
N LEU A 269 11.89 -3.23 -20.13
CA LEU A 269 12.81 -2.86 -19.08
C LEU A 269 13.12 -4.10 -18.22
N PRO A 270 14.40 -4.43 -17.98
CA PRO A 270 14.79 -5.62 -17.22
C PRO A 270 14.47 -5.51 -15.72
N GLU A 271 14.15 -4.32 -15.22
CA GLU A 271 13.71 -4.06 -13.84
C GLU A 271 12.30 -4.58 -13.55
N ILE A 272 11.47 -4.75 -14.58
CA ILE A 272 10.06 -5.11 -14.42
C ILE A 272 9.94 -6.51 -13.84
N TRP A 273 9.20 -6.62 -12.72
CA TRP A 273 8.80 -7.88 -12.12
C TRP A 273 7.33 -8.20 -12.40
N ALA A 274 6.44 -7.18 -12.34
CA ALA A 274 5.04 -7.25 -12.77
C ALA A 274 4.62 -5.90 -13.36
N TYR A 275 3.53 -5.88 -14.12
CA TYR A 275 3.06 -4.68 -14.80
C TYR A 275 1.53 -4.60 -14.89
N GLY A 276 1.03 -3.52 -15.49
CA GLY A 276 -0.41 -3.33 -15.61
C GLY A 276 -1.06 -2.95 -14.27
N VAL A 277 -0.38 -2.13 -13.48
CA VAL A 277 -0.90 -1.54 -12.25
C VAL A 277 -1.18 -0.04 -12.44
N ARG A 278 -2.19 0.48 -11.72
CA ARG A 278 -2.56 1.88 -11.78
C ARG A 278 -1.84 2.73 -10.73
N ASN A 279 -2.04 2.41 -9.47
CA ASN A 279 -1.41 3.09 -8.34
C ASN A 279 -1.23 2.09 -7.19
N PRO A 280 -0.24 1.19 -7.30
CA PRO A 280 0.00 0.09 -6.36
C PRO A 280 0.52 0.64 -5.03
N GLN A 281 -0.40 1.08 -4.16
CA GLN A 281 -0.06 1.82 -2.96
C GLN A 281 0.66 0.98 -1.92
N ARG A 282 0.25 -0.28 -1.76
CA ARG A 282 0.88 -1.19 -0.80
C ARG A 282 0.83 -2.62 -1.30
N PHE A 283 1.83 -3.38 -0.91
CA PHE A 283 1.87 -4.83 -1.12
C PHE A 283 2.48 -5.52 0.10
N ALA A 284 2.11 -6.77 0.30
CA ALA A 284 2.63 -7.61 1.36
C ALA A 284 2.74 -9.05 0.91
N TRP A 285 3.71 -9.76 1.47
CA TRP A 285 3.86 -11.20 1.24
C TRP A 285 3.15 -12.00 2.32
N ASP A 286 2.67 -13.15 1.93
CA ASP A 286 2.21 -14.19 2.82
C ASP A 286 3.40 -15.07 3.25
N ALA A 287 3.61 -15.18 4.55
CA ALA A 287 4.71 -15.97 5.13
C ALA A 287 4.62 -17.48 4.83
N GLU A 288 3.44 -18.02 4.55
CA GLU A 288 3.22 -19.45 4.33
C GLU A 288 3.28 -19.82 2.85
N THR A 289 2.74 -18.98 1.98
CA THR A 289 2.62 -19.30 0.55
C THR A 289 3.64 -18.56 -0.32
N GLY A 290 4.26 -17.49 0.20
CA GLY A 290 5.11 -16.59 -0.57
C GLY A 290 4.35 -15.68 -1.54
N ALA A 291 3.02 -15.71 -1.59
CA ALA A 291 2.22 -14.88 -2.47
C ALA A 291 2.34 -13.40 -2.10
N MET A 292 2.52 -12.53 -3.11
CA MET A 292 2.51 -11.08 -2.95
C MET A 292 1.12 -10.54 -3.24
N TYR A 293 0.46 -9.99 -2.24
CA TYR A 293 -0.82 -9.29 -2.38
C TYR A 293 -0.56 -7.81 -2.63
N VAL A 294 -1.20 -7.27 -3.65
CA VAL A 294 -1.08 -5.86 -4.07
C VAL A 294 -2.42 -5.18 -3.95
N SER A 295 -2.46 -4.08 -3.19
CA SER A 295 -3.59 -3.15 -3.19
C SER A 295 -3.36 -2.13 -4.30
N ASP A 296 -4.13 -2.20 -5.36
CA ASP A 296 -4.05 -1.28 -6.50
C ASP A 296 -5.30 -0.39 -6.54
N ILE A 297 -5.09 0.92 -6.48
CA ILE A 297 -6.19 1.89 -6.44
C ILE A 297 -6.83 1.99 -7.82
N GLY A 298 -8.10 1.67 -7.91
CA GLY A 298 -8.92 1.72 -9.11
C GLY A 298 -9.17 3.13 -9.65
N GLN A 299 -9.74 3.23 -10.86
CA GLN A 299 -9.95 4.53 -11.48
C GLN A 299 -11.15 5.27 -10.88
N ASN A 300 -12.37 4.82 -11.11
CA ASN A 300 -13.59 5.43 -10.60
C ASN A 300 -14.70 4.38 -10.37
N ILE A 301 -14.44 3.10 -10.58
CA ILE A 301 -15.49 2.08 -10.60
C ILE A 301 -15.16 0.91 -9.68
N VAL A 302 -13.95 0.34 -9.76
CA VAL A 302 -13.57 -0.86 -9.00
C VAL A 302 -12.27 -0.62 -8.24
N GLU A 303 -12.26 -0.97 -6.95
CA GLU A 303 -11.05 -1.13 -6.14
C GLU A 303 -10.66 -2.59 -6.07
N GLU A 304 -9.36 -2.90 -6.01
CA GLU A 304 -8.90 -4.27 -6.18
C GLU A 304 -7.70 -4.68 -5.30
N ILE A 305 -7.71 -5.99 -4.97
CA ILE A 305 -6.57 -6.69 -4.36
C ILE A 305 -6.19 -7.84 -5.29
N SER A 306 -4.98 -7.77 -5.82
CA SER A 306 -4.44 -8.75 -6.76
C SER A 306 -3.28 -9.54 -6.17
N ILE A 307 -3.04 -10.76 -6.68
CA ILE A 307 -1.83 -11.53 -6.39
C ILE A 307 -0.86 -11.31 -7.56
N ALA A 308 0.25 -10.62 -7.28
CA ALA A 308 1.29 -10.44 -8.27
C ALA A 308 2.28 -11.61 -8.24
N THR A 309 2.66 -12.07 -9.41
CA THR A 309 3.72 -13.08 -9.61
C THR A 309 4.72 -12.58 -10.64
N ASN A 310 5.85 -13.26 -10.74
CA ASN A 310 6.89 -12.95 -11.71
C ASN A 310 6.33 -12.94 -13.15
N GLY A 311 6.38 -11.77 -13.82
CA GLY A 311 5.86 -11.56 -15.17
C GLY A 311 4.36 -11.28 -15.28
N ALA A 312 3.63 -11.18 -14.15
CA ALA A 312 2.19 -10.95 -14.19
C ALA A 312 1.80 -9.61 -14.82
N ASN A 313 0.77 -9.66 -15.69
CA ASN A 313 0.01 -8.49 -16.12
C ASN A 313 -1.23 -8.36 -15.25
N LEU A 314 -1.32 -7.31 -14.43
CA LEU A 314 -2.46 -7.07 -13.54
C LEU A 314 -3.62 -6.30 -14.22
N GLY A 315 -3.48 -6.01 -15.52
CA GLY A 315 -4.59 -5.64 -16.40
C GLY A 315 -4.73 -4.15 -16.69
N TRP A 316 -4.36 -3.24 -15.81
CA TRP A 316 -4.49 -1.80 -16.06
C TRP A 316 -3.62 -1.35 -17.24
N ASN A 317 -4.09 -0.53 -18.21
CA ASN A 317 -5.38 0.15 -18.29
C ASN A 317 -6.36 -0.50 -19.30
N ASP A 318 -6.14 -1.73 -19.67
CA ASP A 318 -7.11 -2.47 -20.48
C ASP A 318 -8.27 -3.01 -19.62
N TRP A 319 -8.02 -3.19 -18.32
CA TRP A 319 -8.97 -3.68 -17.32
C TRP A 319 -8.97 -2.79 -16.07
N GLU A 320 -10.13 -2.63 -15.44
CA GLU A 320 -10.33 -2.11 -14.09
C GLU A 320 -11.05 -3.19 -13.29
N GLY A 321 -10.37 -3.81 -12.34
CA GLY A 321 -10.84 -5.03 -11.70
C GLY A 321 -11.03 -6.17 -12.70
N SER A 322 -12.14 -6.86 -12.58
CA SER A 322 -12.54 -7.95 -13.47
C SER A 322 -13.13 -7.50 -14.80
N PHE A 323 -13.22 -6.19 -15.06
CA PHE A 323 -13.98 -5.63 -16.18
C PHE A 323 -13.08 -4.88 -17.16
N ARG A 324 -13.39 -5.00 -18.45
CA ARG A 324 -12.66 -4.25 -19.47
C ARG A 324 -12.92 -2.76 -19.33
N PHE A 325 -11.85 -1.97 -19.21
CA PHE A 325 -11.92 -0.53 -19.08
C PHE A 325 -12.35 0.12 -20.39
N ILE A 326 -13.37 0.97 -20.35
CA ILE A 326 -13.87 1.72 -21.51
C ILE A 326 -13.51 3.20 -21.36
N SER A 327 -13.80 3.77 -20.21
CA SER A 327 -13.54 5.18 -19.88
C SER A 327 -13.50 5.36 -18.36
N ARG A 328 -13.20 6.57 -17.92
CA ARG A 328 -13.20 6.93 -16.50
C ARG A 328 -14.55 6.71 -15.80
N GLU A 329 -15.63 6.61 -16.55
CA GLU A 329 -17.00 6.48 -16.06
C GLU A 329 -17.68 5.15 -16.46
N ALA A 330 -16.97 4.26 -17.18
CA ALA A 330 -17.58 3.04 -17.71
C ALA A 330 -16.60 1.87 -17.87
N VAL A 331 -17.07 0.69 -17.51
CA VAL A 331 -16.44 -0.61 -17.80
C VAL A 331 -17.42 -1.50 -18.59
N ASP A 332 -16.91 -2.48 -19.34
CA ASP A 332 -17.73 -3.47 -20.05
C ASP A 332 -18.14 -4.61 -19.11
N LEU A 333 -19.41 -4.72 -18.85
CA LEU A 333 -19.98 -5.77 -17.98
C LEU A 333 -20.25 -7.09 -18.72
N ALA A 334 -20.12 -7.13 -20.06
CA ALA A 334 -20.56 -8.27 -20.85
C ALA A 334 -19.65 -9.49 -20.73
N ASN A 335 -18.35 -9.27 -20.57
CA ASN A 335 -17.36 -10.34 -20.58
C ASN A 335 -16.29 -10.15 -19.49
N PRO A 336 -16.63 -10.24 -18.21
CA PRO A 336 -15.66 -10.09 -17.15
C PRO A 336 -14.59 -11.19 -17.24
N ARG A 337 -13.34 -10.87 -16.85
CA ARG A 337 -12.21 -11.82 -16.73
C ARG A 337 -11.98 -12.67 -18.00
N SER A 338 -12.16 -12.07 -19.19
CA SER A 338 -12.14 -12.83 -20.43
C SER A 338 -10.79 -12.91 -21.13
N ASP A 339 -9.77 -12.22 -20.65
CA ASP A 339 -8.43 -12.24 -21.19
C ASP A 339 -7.52 -13.19 -20.38
N PRO A 340 -7.09 -14.33 -20.94
CA PRO A 340 -6.26 -15.29 -20.22
C PRO A 340 -4.83 -14.82 -19.98
N SER A 341 -4.40 -13.70 -20.56
CA SER A 341 -3.08 -13.10 -20.32
C SER A 341 -3.06 -12.15 -19.11
N VAL A 342 -4.22 -11.88 -18.52
CA VAL A 342 -4.38 -10.98 -17.37
C VAL A 342 -4.55 -11.77 -16.08
N THR A 343 -3.82 -11.37 -15.05
CA THR A 343 -4.02 -11.83 -13.68
C THR A 343 -5.04 -10.93 -13.00
N TYR A 344 -6.26 -11.41 -12.90
CA TYR A 344 -7.37 -10.67 -12.31
C TYR A 344 -7.34 -10.66 -10.78
N PRO A 345 -7.96 -9.64 -10.13
CA PRO A 345 -7.97 -9.52 -8.67
C PRO A 345 -8.63 -10.72 -7.99
N VAL A 346 -8.16 -11.03 -6.78
CA VAL A 346 -8.78 -12.04 -5.92
C VAL A 346 -9.94 -11.46 -5.11
N ALA A 347 -9.88 -10.17 -4.75
CA ALA A 347 -10.98 -9.45 -4.12
C ALA A 347 -11.13 -8.07 -4.77
N GLU A 348 -12.35 -7.61 -4.92
CA GLU A 348 -12.66 -6.34 -5.55
C GLU A 348 -14.03 -5.83 -5.09
N TYR A 349 -14.22 -4.51 -5.13
CA TYR A 349 -15.49 -3.88 -4.74
C TYR A 349 -15.76 -2.61 -5.55
N ALA A 350 -17.04 -2.28 -5.71
CA ALA A 350 -17.42 -1.06 -6.42
C ALA A 350 -17.19 0.18 -5.55
N GLN A 351 -16.67 1.26 -6.15
CA GLN A 351 -16.66 2.57 -5.49
C GLN A 351 -18.05 3.10 -5.20
N ALA A 352 -19.05 2.69 -5.99
CA ALA A 352 -20.45 3.01 -5.78
C ALA A 352 -21.18 2.05 -4.82
N ASP A 353 -20.46 1.24 -4.02
CA ASP A 353 -21.06 0.35 -3.04
C ASP A 353 -21.85 1.15 -1.98
N PRO A 354 -23.06 0.71 -1.59
CA PRO A 354 -23.87 1.38 -0.56
C PRO A 354 -23.15 1.57 0.78
N LEU A 355 -22.14 0.75 1.11
CA LEU A 355 -21.32 0.92 2.31
C LEU A 355 -20.66 2.30 2.36
N PHE A 356 -20.37 2.90 1.22
CA PHE A 356 -19.67 4.18 1.11
C PHE A 356 -20.59 5.39 0.87
N GLU A 357 -21.91 5.19 0.82
CA GLU A 357 -22.85 6.28 0.55
C GLU A 357 -22.66 7.45 1.51
N GLY A 358 -22.48 8.66 0.94
CA GLY A 358 -22.25 9.89 1.70
C GLY A 358 -20.85 10.04 2.33
N ARG A 359 -19.89 9.16 1.99
CA ARG A 359 -18.49 9.22 2.46
C ARG A 359 -17.54 9.60 1.33
N ASP A 360 -16.38 10.17 1.69
CA ASP A 360 -15.24 10.26 0.74
C ASP A 360 -14.75 8.82 0.47
N CYS A 361 -14.67 8.43 -0.78
CA CYS A 361 -14.39 7.07 -1.24
C CYS A 361 -13.68 7.17 -2.59
N CYS A 362 -13.02 6.20 -3.08
CA CYS A 362 -12.49 4.97 -2.48
C CYS A 362 -11.04 4.84 -2.93
N ALA A 363 -10.25 4.08 -2.22
CA ALA A 363 -8.88 3.82 -2.61
C ALA A 363 -8.36 2.61 -1.80
N ALA A 364 -8.29 1.45 -2.40
CA ALA A 364 -7.72 0.26 -1.77
C ALA A 364 -6.26 0.53 -1.38
N SER A 365 -5.94 0.44 -0.11
CA SER A 365 -4.63 0.77 0.43
C SER A 365 -4.32 -0.05 1.67
N GLY A 366 -3.04 -0.32 1.85
CA GLY A 366 -2.62 -1.24 2.89
C GLY A 366 -2.75 -2.68 2.42
N ALA A 367 -1.81 -3.49 2.83
CA ALA A 367 -1.87 -4.93 2.69
C ALA A 367 -1.13 -5.54 3.89
N ALA A 368 -1.72 -6.55 4.50
CA ALA A 368 -1.08 -7.36 5.52
C ALA A 368 -1.67 -8.77 5.49
N VAL A 369 -0.82 -9.78 5.57
CA VAL A 369 -1.28 -11.16 5.76
C VAL A 369 -0.97 -11.55 7.19
N TYR A 370 -2.01 -11.76 7.98
CA TYR A 370 -1.86 -12.08 9.40
C TYR A 370 -1.84 -13.59 9.62
N ARG A 371 -0.64 -14.14 9.82
CA ARG A 371 -0.41 -15.55 10.18
C ARG A 371 -0.12 -15.75 11.69
N GLY A 372 -0.20 -14.65 12.45
CA GLY A 372 -0.02 -14.68 13.89
C GLY A 372 -1.17 -15.35 14.64
N THR A 373 -0.90 -15.74 15.89
CA THR A 373 -1.89 -16.39 16.77
C THR A 373 -2.34 -15.50 17.94
N LEU A 374 -1.77 -14.29 18.06
CA LEU A 374 -2.11 -13.37 19.16
C LEU A 374 -3.55 -12.85 19.06
N ILE A 375 -4.06 -12.65 17.84
CA ILE A 375 -5.44 -12.25 17.56
C ILE A 375 -6.10 -13.39 16.78
N PRO A 376 -6.68 -14.39 17.44
CA PRO A 376 -7.19 -15.59 16.77
C PRO A 376 -8.22 -15.32 15.67
N GLN A 377 -9.01 -14.24 15.80
CA GLN A 377 -10.02 -13.86 14.82
C GLN A 377 -9.39 -13.39 13.49
N LEU A 378 -8.15 -12.90 13.53
CA LEU A 378 -7.42 -12.44 12.35
C LEU A 378 -6.47 -13.49 11.78
N THR A 379 -6.25 -14.63 12.46
CA THR A 379 -5.39 -15.70 11.96
C THR A 379 -5.85 -16.12 10.56
N ASP A 380 -4.90 -16.25 9.63
CA ASP A 380 -5.13 -16.61 8.22
C ASP A 380 -6.01 -15.61 7.45
N LYS A 381 -5.91 -14.33 7.77
CA LYS A 381 -6.62 -13.28 7.04
C LYS A 381 -5.68 -12.39 6.27
N VAL A 382 -6.05 -12.10 5.02
CA VAL A 382 -5.50 -10.96 4.26
C VAL A 382 -6.30 -9.74 4.65
N LEU A 383 -5.60 -8.70 5.08
CA LEU A 383 -6.18 -7.43 5.53
C LEU A 383 -5.78 -6.31 4.58
N TRP A 384 -6.71 -5.43 4.28
CA TRP A 384 -6.45 -4.16 3.60
C TRP A 384 -7.45 -3.10 4.06
N GLY A 385 -7.30 -1.88 3.60
CA GLY A 385 -8.23 -0.82 3.97
C GLY A 385 -8.66 0.04 2.80
N ASP A 386 -9.77 0.73 2.97
CA ASP A 386 -10.14 1.85 2.12
C ASP A 386 -9.54 3.13 2.72
N ASN A 387 -8.61 3.72 1.98
CA ASN A 387 -7.77 4.82 2.45
C ASN A 387 -8.57 6.04 2.92
N PRO A 388 -9.54 6.59 2.15
CA PRO A 388 -10.26 7.78 2.59
C PRO A 388 -11.15 7.54 3.80
N ASN A 389 -12.00 6.51 3.76
CA ASN A 389 -13.08 6.34 4.74
C ASN A 389 -12.69 5.52 5.97
N GLY A 390 -11.52 4.85 5.93
CA GLY A 390 -11.00 4.10 7.07
C GLY A 390 -11.73 2.79 7.35
N GLU A 391 -12.44 2.24 6.38
CA GLU A 391 -12.90 0.86 6.44
C GLU A 391 -11.69 -0.08 6.36
N ILE A 392 -11.72 -1.16 7.13
CA ILE A 392 -10.74 -2.22 7.08
C ILE A 392 -11.45 -3.48 6.64
N PHE A 393 -10.88 -4.17 5.67
CA PHE A 393 -11.45 -5.37 5.08
C PHE A 393 -10.55 -6.59 5.28
N TRP A 394 -11.17 -7.77 5.12
CA TRP A 394 -10.46 -9.04 5.13
C TRP A 394 -11.11 -10.07 4.22
N PHE A 395 -10.30 -11.03 3.77
CA PHE A 395 -10.73 -12.32 3.26
C PHE A 395 -9.81 -13.43 3.80
N ASP A 396 -10.22 -14.70 3.64
CA ASP A 396 -9.46 -15.86 4.12
C ASP A 396 -8.27 -16.16 3.19
N ALA A 397 -7.04 -16.14 3.72
CA ALA A 397 -5.84 -16.41 2.95
C ALA A 397 -5.71 -17.89 2.52
N ASN A 398 -6.42 -18.80 3.18
CA ASN A 398 -6.43 -20.24 2.86
C ASN A 398 -7.56 -20.61 1.88
N ASN A 399 -8.48 -19.69 1.62
CA ASN A 399 -9.59 -19.88 0.68
C ASN A 399 -9.75 -18.60 -0.14
N LEU A 400 -8.89 -18.46 -1.16
CA LEU A 400 -8.82 -17.25 -1.97
C LEU A 400 -10.14 -17.01 -2.72
N PRO A 401 -10.65 -15.77 -2.69
CA PRO A 401 -11.79 -15.40 -3.52
C PRO A 401 -11.44 -15.44 -5.02
N GLU A 402 -12.47 -15.51 -5.84
CA GLU A 402 -12.36 -15.45 -7.32
C GLU A 402 -12.81 -14.07 -7.88
N GLY A 403 -12.60 -13.00 -7.10
CA GLY A 403 -13.08 -11.66 -7.40
C GLY A 403 -14.45 -11.36 -6.78
N GLY A 404 -14.95 -10.15 -7.03
CA GLY A 404 -16.23 -9.68 -6.49
C GLY A 404 -16.21 -9.29 -5.00
N PRO A 405 -17.30 -8.65 -4.51
CA PRO A 405 -17.40 -8.20 -3.13
C PRO A 405 -17.91 -9.26 -2.14
N GLU A 406 -18.35 -10.43 -2.61
CA GLU A 406 -19.01 -11.45 -1.77
C GLU A 406 -18.10 -11.99 -0.66
N SER A 407 -16.78 -11.94 -0.89
CA SER A 407 -15.77 -12.39 0.09
C SER A 407 -15.07 -11.23 0.79
N VAL A 408 -15.52 -10.00 0.57
CA VAL A 408 -15.01 -8.80 1.25
C VAL A 408 -15.78 -8.62 2.55
N HIS A 409 -15.09 -8.81 3.68
CA HIS A 409 -15.67 -8.71 5.01
C HIS A 409 -15.00 -7.59 5.80
N ARG A 410 -15.71 -7.02 6.79
CA ARG A 410 -15.24 -5.87 7.56
C ARG A 410 -14.48 -6.27 8.82
N VAL A 411 -13.48 -5.45 9.17
CA VAL A 411 -12.88 -5.40 10.50
C VAL A 411 -13.23 -4.05 11.13
N LEU A 412 -13.85 -4.09 12.30
CA LEU A 412 -14.13 -2.91 13.12
C LEU A 412 -13.26 -2.89 14.38
N LEU A 413 -13.00 -1.72 14.89
CA LEU A 413 -12.21 -1.50 16.09
C LEU A 413 -13.13 -1.41 17.31
N ASN A 414 -12.79 -2.14 18.39
CA ASN A 414 -13.46 -1.97 19.67
C ASN A 414 -12.99 -0.65 20.29
N HIS A 415 -13.82 0.36 20.20
CA HIS A 415 -13.58 1.68 20.80
C HIS A 415 -14.54 1.90 21.96
N ASN A 416 -14.05 1.82 23.19
CA ASN A 416 -14.84 1.98 24.43
C ASN A 416 -16.05 1.03 24.53
N GLY A 417 -15.94 -0.18 23.98
CA GLY A 417 -17.02 -1.18 23.98
C GLY A 417 -17.98 -1.10 22.79
N GLU A 418 -17.74 -0.20 21.85
CA GLU A 418 -18.50 -0.07 20.60
C GLU A 418 -17.62 -0.44 19.39
N ALA A 419 -18.23 -1.10 18.40
CA ALA A 419 -17.57 -1.39 17.13
C ALA A 419 -17.57 -0.14 16.23
N ARG A 420 -16.39 0.36 15.89
CA ARG A 420 -16.18 1.62 15.15
C ARG A 420 -15.24 1.43 13.97
N THR A 421 -15.42 2.25 12.95
CA THR A 421 -14.43 2.41 11.87
C THR A 421 -13.20 3.16 12.37
N LEU A 422 -12.08 3.06 11.65
CA LEU A 422 -10.89 3.84 12.00
C LEU A 422 -11.13 5.35 11.89
N LEU A 423 -11.98 5.82 10.96
CA LEU A 423 -12.32 7.24 10.84
C LEU A 423 -13.01 7.75 12.11
N GLU A 424 -13.99 7.02 12.62
CA GLU A 424 -14.70 7.41 13.86
C GLU A 424 -13.75 7.48 15.05
N VAL A 425 -12.84 6.51 15.18
CA VAL A 425 -11.80 6.51 16.24
C VAL A 425 -10.88 7.73 16.12
N ILE A 426 -10.46 8.09 14.89
CA ILE A 426 -9.62 9.26 14.64
C ILE A 426 -10.38 10.55 14.94
N GLN A 427 -11.65 10.64 14.59
CA GLN A 427 -12.49 11.81 14.87
C GLN A 427 -12.63 12.07 16.36
N ASP A 428 -12.81 11.02 17.16
CA ASP A 428 -12.84 11.13 18.62
C ASP A 428 -11.47 11.60 19.14
N LYS A 429 -10.37 11.04 18.61
CA LYS A 429 -9.02 11.50 18.96
C LYS A 429 -8.73 12.95 18.57
N ASN A 430 -9.18 13.40 17.41
CA ASN A 430 -9.04 14.81 17.02
C ASN A 430 -9.76 15.73 18.02
N ARG A 431 -10.96 15.38 18.48
CA ARG A 431 -11.68 16.15 19.51
C ARG A 431 -10.91 16.19 20.84
N GLU A 432 -10.35 15.06 21.28
CA GLU A 432 -9.49 15.01 22.47
C GLU A 432 -8.25 15.90 22.34
N GLN A 433 -7.69 15.98 21.13
CA GLN A 433 -6.55 16.85 20.81
C GLN A 433 -6.94 18.32 20.60
N GLY A 434 -8.22 18.68 20.69
CA GLY A 434 -8.70 20.03 20.42
C GLY A 434 -8.65 20.43 18.94
N ARG A 435 -8.73 19.46 18.03
CA ARG A 435 -8.72 19.63 16.58
C ARG A 435 -10.11 19.37 15.99
N GLU A 436 -10.33 19.89 14.78
CA GLU A 436 -11.52 19.55 14.01
C GLU A 436 -11.50 18.05 13.63
N PRO A 437 -12.64 17.37 13.72
CA PRO A 437 -12.75 15.97 13.32
C PRO A 437 -12.36 15.78 11.85
N ALA A 438 -11.54 14.78 11.58
CA ALA A 438 -11.09 14.47 10.24
C ALA A 438 -12.28 14.04 9.34
N GLU A 439 -12.27 14.48 8.09
CA GLU A 439 -13.24 14.04 7.08
C GLU A 439 -12.79 12.74 6.39
N ARG A 440 -11.49 12.41 6.48
CA ARG A 440 -10.87 11.23 5.88
C ARG A 440 -9.71 10.74 6.73
N VAL A 441 -9.28 9.49 6.50
CA VAL A 441 -8.19 8.85 7.28
C VAL A 441 -6.84 8.99 6.61
N ASP A 442 -6.77 8.77 5.31
CA ASP A 442 -5.52 8.54 4.57
C ASP A 442 -4.72 7.35 5.17
N MET A 443 -5.43 6.23 5.34
CA MET A 443 -4.94 5.05 6.04
C MET A 443 -3.78 4.36 5.32
N ARG A 444 -2.85 3.83 6.11
CA ARG A 444 -1.83 2.86 5.69
C ARG A 444 -1.73 1.75 6.73
N MET A 445 -1.16 0.63 6.32
CA MET A 445 -0.84 -0.48 7.23
C MET A 445 0.67 -0.69 7.28
N GLY A 446 1.14 -1.19 8.42
CA GLY A 446 2.52 -1.61 8.64
C GLY A 446 2.55 -2.85 9.53
N ILE A 447 3.73 -3.42 9.66
CA ILE A 447 3.96 -4.59 10.52
C ILE A 447 4.75 -4.15 11.74
N GLY A 448 4.24 -4.50 12.90
CA GLY A 448 4.85 -4.26 14.20
C GLY A 448 6.00 -5.23 14.51
N PRO A 449 6.67 -5.04 15.65
CA PRO A 449 7.92 -5.74 15.98
C PRO A 449 7.77 -7.25 16.25
N ARG A 450 6.56 -7.78 16.34
CA ARG A 450 6.27 -9.22 16.51
C ARG A 450 5.24 -9.72 15.50
N GLY A 451 5.05 -9.00 14.37
CA GLY A 451 4.08 -9.32 13.35
C GLY A 451 2.67 -8.76 13.60
N GLU A 452 2.52 -7.85 14.58
CA GLU A 452 1.25 -7.15 14.80
C GLU A 452 0.93 -6.24 13.60
N VAL A 453 -0.35 -6.00 13.34
CA VAL A 453 -0.78 -5.03 12.33
C VAL A 453 -0.81 -3.64 12.96
N LEU A 454 -0.09 -2.71 12.34
CA LEU A 454 -0.10 -1.29 12.67
C LEU A 454 -1.01 -0.54 11.71
N LEU A 455 -1.88 0.31 12.25
CA LEU A 455 -2.70 1.23 11.50
C LEU A 455 -2.08 2.63 11.59
N LEU A 456 -1.72 3.17 10.43
CA LEU A 456 -1.15 4.49 10.27
C LEU A 456 -2.15 5.40 9.57
N ASN A 457 -2.06 6.70 9.82
CA ASN A 457 -2.92 7.70 9.21
C ASN A 457 -2.21 9.05 9.09
N LYS A 458 -2.86 10.02 8.42
CA LYS A 458 -2.31 11.37 8.24
C LYS A 458 -3.03 12.45 9.09
N GLN A 459 -3.87 12.06 10.07
CA GLN A 459 -4.86 12.98 10.66
C GLN A 459 -4.65 13.29 12.14
N ASP A 460 -4.04 12.39 12.92
CA ASP A 460 -3.92 12.57 14.37
C ASP A 460 -2.52 12.29 14.94
N GLY A 461 -1.59 11.83 14.10
CA GLY A 461 -0.22 11.48 14.52
C GLY A 461 -0.12 10.19 15.35
N VAL A 462 -1.25 9.50 15.60
CA VAL A 462 -1.30 8.28 16.42
C VAL A 462 -1.14 7.04 15.56
N ILE A 463 -0.22 6.17 15.95
CA ILE A 463 -0.08 4.83 15.39
C ILE A 463 -0.81 3.86 16.30
N ARG A 464 -1.76 3.13 15.73
CA ARG A 464 -2.55 2.14 16.46
C ARG A 464 -2.06 0.74 16.12
N MET A 465 -1.94 -0.09 17.12
CA MET A 465 -1.57 -1.50 17.01
C MET A 465 -2.79 -2.36 17.30
N LEU A 466 -3.14 -3.29 16.41
CA LEU A 466 -4.18 -4.26 16.70
C LEU A 466 -3.70 -5.22 17.80
N VAL A 467 -4.55 -5.48 18.78
CA VAL A 467 -4.25 -6.31 19.96
C VAL A 467 -5.38 -7.29 20.26
N PRO A 468 -5.15 -8.36 21.06
CA PRO A 468 -6.16 -9.34 21.45
C PRO A 468 -7.39 -8.74 22.14
#